data_19384516aa82699772a454e5ef46057d
#
_entry.id   19384516aa82699772a454e5ef46057d
#
_cell.length_a   1.000
_cell.length_b   1.000
_cell.length_c   1.000
_cell.angle_alpha   90.00
_cell.angle_beta   90.00
_cell.angle_gamma   90.00
#
_symmetry.space_group_name_H-M   'P 1'
#
loop_
_entity.id
_entity.type
_entity.pdbx_description
1 polymer ?
#
loop_
_entity_poly.entity_id
_entity_poly.type
_entity_poly.pdbx_seq_one_letter_code
_entity_poly.pdbx_strand_id
1 'polypeptide(L)'
;MSKRLTALIVLSLVIVLVGGAIYLRGPLQVAEDIGDGPREIEDLPKATAIVETDLYAEARDQMVEHGIIAYGIVSPEVIAVMRRVPRHQFVPEEYIHLAYENNPLPIGYGQTISQPFIVALMTQELDVEAGDKVLEIGTGSGYQAAVLAELDIEVFTIEIIESLANEAEQRLKEIAYENTHVRNADGYFGWPEEAPFDAIIVTAAPDHIPQPLLQQLKIGGVLVIPVGPIGGIQELWRVTRLSFDEFQSASLGGVRFVPFTRTRE
;
A
#
# COMPACT_ATOMS: atom_id res chain seq x y z
N MET A 1 -35.86 -14.03 -51.18
CA MET A 1 -36.15 -15.20 -50.29
C MET A 1 -35.35 -14.98 -49.02
N SER A 2 -36.01 -14.55 -47.98
CA SER A 2 -35.43 -14.20 -46.67
C SER A 2 -35.47 -15.42 -45.75
N LYS A 3 -34.35 -15.81 -45.17
CA LYS A 3 -34.32 -16.76 -44.05
C LYS A 3 -33.92 -16.01 -42.79
N ARG A 4 -34.87 -15.76 -41.92
CA ARG A 4 -34.69 -15.25 -40.55
C ARG A 4 -34.13 -16.40 -39.69
N LEU A 5 -32.99 -16.20 -39.06
CA LEU A 5 -32.41 -17.10 -38.08
C LEU A 5 -32.88 -16.63 -36.69
N THR A 6 -33.71 -17.44 -36.04
CA THR A 6 -34.24 -17.22 -34.70
C THR A 6 -33.23 -17.77 -33.70
N ALA A 7 -32.63 -16.93 -32.88
CA ALA A 7 -31.74 -17.33 -31.79
C ALA A 7 -32.60 -17.75 -30.58
N LEU A 8 -32.46 -18.99 -30.16
CA LEU A 8 -33.06 -19.55 -28.95
C LEU A 8 -32.14 -19.23 -27.75
N ILE A 9 -32.63 -18.43 -26.83
CA ILE A 9 -31.96 -18.20 -25.54
C ILE A 9 -32.44 -19.29 -24.58
N VAL A 10 -31.55 -20.20 -24.21
CA VAL A 10 -31.76 -21.20 -23.15
C VAL A 10 -31.42 -20.56 -21.80
N LEU A 11 -32.43 -20.25 -21.01
CA LEU A 11 -32.30 -19.77 -19.64
C LEU A 11 -32.17 -20.99 -18.71
N SER A 12 -30.97 -21.28 -18.21
CA SER A 12 -30.75 -22.35 -17.23
C SER A 12 -31.10 -21.85 -15.83
N LEU A 13 -32.24 -22.33 -15.32
CA LEU A 13 -32.70 -22.11 -13.96
C LEU A 13 -31.96 -23.10 -13.03
N VAL A 14 -31.06 -22.63 -12.16
CA VAL A 14 -30.47 -23.45 -11.10
C VAL A 14 -31.36 -23.34 -9.87
N ILE A 15 -32.08 -24.42 -9.55
CA ILE A 15 -32.86 -24.53 -8.31
C ILE A 15 -31.94 -25.17 -7.25
N VAL A 16 -31.57 -24.41 -6.23
CA VAL A 16 -30.93 -24.94 -5.02
C VAL A 16 -32.02 -25.20 -4.00
N LEU A 17 -32.32 -26.47 -3.74
CA LEU A 17 -33.22 -26.90 -2.64
C LEU A 17 -32.44 -26.87 -1.32
N VAL A 18 -32.80 -25.96 -0.41
CA VAL A 18 -32.48 -26.04 1.02
C VAL A 18 -33.79 -26.09 1.80
N GLY A 19 -33.85 -27.10 2.65
CA GLY A 19 -34.98 -27.64 3.38
C GLY A 19 -35.98 -26.67 4.03
N GLY A 20 -37.18 -27.16 4.02
CA GLY A 20 -38.49 -26.66 4.33
C GLY A 20 -38.72 -25.80 5.54
N ALA A 21 -39.52 -24.75 5.31
CA ALA A 21 -40.71 -24.39 6.08
C ALA A 21 -41.45 -23.24 5.35
N ILE A 22 -42.63 -23.56 4.86
CA ILE A 22 -43.56 -22.55 4.31
C ILE A 22 -44.28 -21.90 5.48
N TYR A 23 -44.00 -20.61 5.76
CA TYR A 23 -44.83 -19.78 6.63
C TYR A 23 -45.77 -18.90 5.81
N LEU A 24 -47.04 -19.25 5.77
CA LEU A 24 -48.13 -18.38 5.28
C LEU A 24 -48.42 -17.32 6.36
N ARG A 25 -48.10 -16.07 6.13
CA ARG A 25 -48.59 -14.94 6.93
C ARG A 25 -49.97 -14.50 6.41
N GLY A 26 -50.99 -14.65 7.26
CA GLY A 26 -52.30 -14.02 7.08
C GLY A 26 -52.27 -12.49 7.33
N PRO A 27 -53.30 -11.75 6.94
CA PRO A 27 -53.34 -10.30 7.00
C PRO A 27 -53.29 -9.77 8.43
N LEU A 28 -52.52 -8.71 8.65
CA LEU A 28 -52.43 -7.95 9.89
C LEU A 28 -53.75 -7.23 10.14
N GLN A 29 -54.43 -7.56 11.24
CA GLN A 29 -55.52 -6.74 11.80
C GLN A 29 -54.86 -5.56 12.53
N VAL A 30 -55.20 -4.35 12.11
CA VAL A 30 -54.91 -3.11 12.83
C VAL A 30 -55.93 -2.98 13.95
N ALA A 31 -55.50 -3.06 15.20
CA ALA A 31 -56.29 -2.67 16.36
C ALA A 31 -55.92 -1.20 16.68
N GLU A 32 -56.88 -0.31 16.50
CA GLU A 32 -56.83 1.05 17.06
C GLU A 32 -57.06 0.95 18.56
N ASP A 33 -56.01 1.31 19.35
CA ASP A 33 -56.18 1.66 20.74
C ASP A 33 -55.50 3.01 21.00
N ILE A 34 -56.36 4.05 21.13
CA ILE A 34 -55.94 5.42 21.44
C ILE A 34 -55.95 5.54 22.96
N GLY A 35 -54.80 5.37 23.57
CA GLY A 35 -54.57 5.64 25.00
C GLY A 35 -53.76 6.92 25.17
N ASP A 36 -54.41 7.98 25.62
CA ASP A 36 -53.83 9.27 26.03
C ASP A 36 -52.88 9.12 27.23
N GLY A 37 -51.66 9.63 27.10
CA GLY A 37 -50.74 9.85 28.22
C GLY A 37 -49.29 10.06 27.70
N PRO A 38 -48.54 11.08 28.20
CA PRO A 38 -47.15 11.28 27.82
C PRO A 38 -46.31 10.14 28.35
N ARG A 39 -45.84 9.25 27.49
CA ARG A 39 -44.80 8.28 27.86
C ARG A 39 -43.44 8.97 27.86
N GLU A 40 -42.79 8.97 29.02
CA GLU A 40 -41.37 9.31 29.17
C GLU A 40 -40.59 8.47 28.14
N ILE A 41 -39.72 9.16 27.39
CA ILE A 41 -38.79 8.56 26.47
C ILE A 41 -37.59 8.12 27.31
N GLU A 42 -37.75 7.03 28.10
CA GLU A 42 -36.64 6.36 28.72
C GLU A 42 -36.10 5.27 27.76
N ASP A 43 -34.80 5.35 27.50
CA ASP A 43 -33.93 4.35 26.88
C ASP A 43 -34.29 3.90 25.45
N LEU A 44 -34.02 4.78 24.49
CA LEU A 44 -33.52 4.30 23.20
C LEU A 44 -32.15 3.64 23.43
N PRO A 45 -31.93 2.39 23.01
CA PRO A 45 -30.61 1.80 23.06
C PRO A 45 -29.65 2.72 22.30
N LYS A 46 -28.57 3.14 22.98
CA LYS A 46 -27.49 3.92 22.37
C LYS A 46 -27.19 3.31 21.02
N ALA A 47 -27.23 4.14 19.97
CA ALA A 47 -26.93 3.74 18.62
C ALA A 47 -25.72 2.79 18.65
N THR A 48 -25.94 1.54 18.26
CA THR A 48 -24.88 0.57 18.05
C THR A 48 -23.93 1.24 17.09
N ALA A 49 -22.69 1.44 17.50
CA ALA A 49 -21.65 2.01 16.64
C ALA A 49 -21.75 1.25 15.31
N ILE A 50 -22.05 1.95 14.24
CA ILE A 50 -22.02 1.41 12.89
C ILE A 50 -20.57 1.01 12.72
N VAL A 51 -20.27 -0.28 12.76
CA VAL A 51 -18.96 -0.80 12.35
C VAL A 51 -18.90 -0.43 10.88
N GLU A 52 -18.11 0.59 10.57
CA GLU A 52 -17.83 0.96 9.19
C GLU A 52 -17.21 -0.27 8.53
N THR A 53 -17.99 -0.92 7.66
CA THR A 53 -17.53 -2.15 7.00
C THR A 53 -16.45 -1.73 6.02
N ASP A 54 -15.22 -2.15 6.23
CA ASP A 54 -14.13 -1.95 5.28
C ASP A 54 -14.46 -2.69 3.98
N LEU A 55 -14.96 -1.94 3.01
CA LEU A 55 -15.40 -2.46 1.70
C LEU A 55 -14.27 -3.14 0.92
N TYR A 56 -13.01 -2.88 1.28
CA TYR A 56 -11.83 -3.38 0.59
C TYR A 56 -11.08 -4.47 1.35
N ALA A 57 -11.57 -4.88 2.53
CA ALA A 57 -10.88 -5.86 3.37
C ALA A 57 -10.65 -7.20 2.63
N GLU A 58 -11.66 -7.73 1.95
CA GLU A 58 -11.56 -8.97 1.19
C GLU A 58 -10.57 -8.84 0.01
N ALA A 59 -10.66 -7.74 -0.75
CA ALA A 59 -9.75 -7.52 -1.88
C ALA A 59 -8.29 -7.38 -1.41
N ARG A 60 -8.07 -6.73 -0.26
CA ARG A 60 -6.75 -6.59 0.37
C ARG A 60 -6.22 -7.93 0.85
N ASP A 61 -7.04 -8.76 1.48
CA ASP A 61 -6.66 -10.11 1.88
C ASP A 61 -6.30 -10.98 0.68
N GLN A 62 -7.07 -10.95 -0.41
CA GLN A 62 -6.76 -11.66 -1.65
C GLN A 62 -5.45 -11.19 -2.28
N MET A 63 -5.17 -9.88 -2.29
CA MET A 63 -3.88 -9.33 -2.72
C MET A 63 -2.73 -9.93 -1.89
N VAL A 64 -2.88 -10.02 -0.57
CA VAL A 64 -1.83 -10.57 0.30
C VAL A 64 -1.65 -12.07 0.06
N GLU A 65 -2.72 -12.86 0.02
CA GLU A 65 -2.63 -14.32 -0.17
C GLU A 65 -2.03 -14.67 -1.55
N HIS A 66 -2.57 -14.09 -2.63
CA HIS A 66 -2.25 -14.50 -3.99
C HIS A 66 -1.16 -13.65 -4.65
N GLY A 67 -0.97 -12.42 -4.19
CA GLY A 67 -0.01 -11.48 -4.77
C GLY A 67 1.27 -11.29 -3.95
N ILE A 68 1.31 -11.73 -2.69
CA ILE A 68 2.45 -11.50 -1.77
C ILE A 68 2.96 -12.82 -1.22
N ILE A 69 2.16 -13.55 -0.42
CA ILE A 69 2.58 -14.82 0.19
C ILE A 69 2.91 -15.88 -0.87
N ALA A 70 2.04 -16.00 -1.89
CA ALA A 70 2.27 -16.96 -3.00
C ALA A 70 3.55 -16.67 -3.82
N TYR A 71 4.08 -15.44 -3.73
CA TYR A 71 5.33 -15.03 -4.38
C TYR A 71 6.57 -15.12 -3.47
N GLY A 72 6.41 -15.64 -2.24
CA GLY A 72 7.55 -15.99 -1.36
C GLY A 72 7.85 -15.00 -0.25
N ILE A 73 6.98 -14.02 0.04
CA ILE A 73 7.10 -13.20 1.25
C ILE A 73 6.74 -14.05 2.45
N VAL A 74 7.62 -14.07 3.45
CA VAL A 74 7.52 -14.95 4.63
C VAL A 74 7.53 -14.18 5.96
N SER A 75 7.93 -12.88 5.99
CA SER A 75 7.89 -12.07 7.22
C SER A 75 6.45 -11.89 7.69
N PRO A 76 6.10 -12.37 8.90
CA PRO A 76 4.75 -12.20 9.46
C PRO A 76 4.40 -10.73 9.67
N GLU A 77 5.37 -9.88 10.03
CA GLU A 77 5.21 -8.45 10.28
C GLU A 77 4.85 -7.74 8.97
N VAL A 78 5.62 -7.99 7.90
CA VAL A 78 5.32 -7.43 6.57
C VAL A 78 3.97 -7.89 6.06
N ILE A 79 3.63 -9.17 6.17
CA ILE A 79 2.32 -9.71 5.80
C ILE A 79 1.20 -9.00 6.58
N ALA A 80 1.39 -8.81 7.88
CA ALA A 80 0.40 -8.16 8.73
C ALA A 80 0.17 -6.69 8.34
N VAL A 81 1.21 -5.90 8.08
CA VAL A 81 1.06 -4.50 7.67
C VAL A 81 0.47 -4.36 6.27
N MET A 82 0.82 -5.25 5.34
CA MET A 82 0.21 -5.26 4.01
C MET A 82 -1.29 -5.56 4.04
N ARG A 83 -1.79 -6.23 5.09
CA ARG A 83 -3.23 -6.44 5.33
C ARG A 83 -3.91 -5.23 5.99
N ARG A 84 -3.18 -4.33 6.63
CA ARG A 84 -3.74 -3.16 7.33
C ARG A 84 -3.74 -1.91 6.47
N VAL A 85 -2.63 -1.61 5.79
CA VAL A 85 -2.47 -0.36 5.03
C VAL A 85 -3.47 -0.27 3.88
N PRO A 86 -4.34 0.76 3.83
CA PRO A 86 -5.42 0.88 2.85
C PRO A 86 -4.90 1.41 1.50
N ARG A 87 -4.31 0.53 0.67
CA ARG A 87 -3.66 0.89 -0.59
C ARG A 87 -4.55 1.73 -1.53
N HIS A 88 -5.88 1.52 -1.51
CA HIS A 88 -6.83 2.30 -2.32
C HIS A 88 -6.82 3.80 -2.00
N GLN A 89 -6.36 4.22 -0.82
CA GLN A 89 -6.21 5.63 -0.47
C GLN A 89 -4.95 6.29 -1.06
N PHE A 90 -4.06 5.50 -1.67
CA PHE A 90 -2.80 5.95 -2.27
C PHE A 90 -2.80 5.94 -3.80
N VAL A 91 -3.95 5.69 -4.42
CA VAL A 91 -4.13 5.69 -5.88
C VAL A 91 -5.16 6.74 -6.29
N PRO A 92 -5.05 7.33 -7.50
CA PRO A 92 -6.09 8.19 -8.04
C PRO A 92 -7.44 7.48 -8.15
N GLU A 93 -8.55 8.25 -8.06
CA GLU A 93 -9.92 7.73 -8.04
C GLU A 93 -10.22 6.77 -9.20
N GLU A 94 -9.74 7.07 -10.40
CA GLU A 94 -9.89 6.25 -11.59
C GLU A 94 -9.27 4.86 -11.50
N TYR A 95 -8.27 4.67 -10.59
CA TYR A 95 -7.56 3.38 -10.39
C TYR A 95 -7.95 2.66 -9.09
N ILE A 96 -8.87 3.17 -8.29
CA ILE A 96 -9.28 2.54 -7.01
C ILE A 96 -9.72 1.08 -7.23
N HIS A 97 -10.44 0.81 -8.32
CA HIS A 97 -10.92 -0.53 -8.65
C HIS A 97 -9.79 -1.54 -8.95
N LEU A 98 -8.56 -1.07 -9.22
CA LEU A 98 -7.36 -1.86 -9.48
C LEU A 98 -6.39 -1.85 -8.28
N ALA A 99 -6.69 -1.11 -7.21
CA ALA A 99 -5.76 -0.83 -6.12
C ALA A 99 -5.16 -2.08 -5.47
N TYR A 100 -5.90 -3.18 -5.47
CA TYR A 100 -5.49 -4.44 -4.85
C TYR A 100 -5.05 -5.51 -5.84
N GLU A 101 -4.93 -5.17 -7.13
CA GLU A 101 -4.23 -6.01 -8.09
C GLU A 101 -2.71 -5.95 -7.86
N ASN A 102 -2.01 -7.08 -8.11
CA ASN A 102 -0.57 -7.15 -7.91
C ASN A 102 0.20 -6.49 -9.09
N ASN A 103 -0.13 -5.23 -9.38
CA ASN A 103 0.43 -4.43 -10.47
C ASN A 103 0.81 -3.02 -9.99
N PRO A 104 1.81 -2.34 -10.62
CA PRO A 104 2.01 -0.92 -10.44
C PRO A 104 0.87 -0.13 -11.10
N LEU A 105 0.53 1.04 -10.52
CA LEU A 105 -0.52 1.91 -11.06
C LEU A 105 0.00 3.35 -11.20
N PRO A 106 -0.47 4.13 -12.21
CA PRO A 106 -0.09 5.54 -12.35
C PRO A 106 -0.57 6.37 -11.15
N ILE A 107 0.27 7.34 -10.73
CA ILE A 107 -0.07 8.33 -9.69
C ILE A 107 0.08 9.78 -10.16
N GLY A 108 0.19 9.99 -11.46
CA GLY A 108 0.47 11.30 -12.06
C GLY A 108 1.96 11.57 -12.23
N TYR A 109 2.28 12.68 -12.87
CA TYR A 109 3.65 13.16 -13.10
C TYR A 109 4.61 12.16 -13.76
N GLY A 110 4.07 11.14 -14.45
CA GLY A 110 4.85 10.04 -15.01
C GLY A 110 5.37 9.02 -13.96
N GLN A 111 4.88 9.10 -12.74
CA GLN A 111 5.26 8.22 -11.63
C GLN A 111 4.20 7.14 -11.39
N THR A 112 4.58 6.11 -10.63
CA THR A 112 3.70 4.99 -10.29
C THR A 112 3.81 4.63 -8.81
N ILE A 113 2.70 4.19 -8.22
CA ILE A 113 2.75 3.39 -6.99
C ILE A 113 3.26 1.99 -7.35
N SER A 114 4.25 1.49 -6.63
CA SER A 114 4.87 0.19 -6.91
C SER A 114 3.88 -0.98 -6.77
N GLN A 115 4.15 -2.06 -7.50
CA GLN A 115 3.46 -3.35 -7.35
C GLN A 115 3.48 -3.81 -5.88
N PRO A 116 2.34 -4.28 -5.31
CA PRO A 116 2.28 -4.74 -3.92
C PRO A 116 3.36 -5.74 -3.52
N PHE A 117 3.65 -6.73 -4.37
CA PHE A 117 4.73 -7.67 -4.14
C PHE A 117 6.10 -6.99 -3.97
N ILE A 118 6.40 -6.01 -4.82
CA ILE A 118 7.70 -5.29 -4.76
C ILE A 118 7.80 -4.48 -3.48
N VAL A 119 6.72 -3.82 -3.04
CA VAL A 119 6.67 -3.12 -1.75
C VAL A 119 6.95 -4.09 -0.61
N ALA A 120 6.28 -5.24 -0.57
CA ALA A 120 6.48 -6.26 0.46
C ALA A 120 7.89 -6.86 0.43
N LEU A 121 8.42 -7.18 -0.76
CA LEU A 121 9.78 -7.71 -0.93
C LEU A 121 10.82 -6.72 -0.41
N MET A 122 10.78 -5.48 -0.88
CA MET A 122 11.76 -4.47 -0.47
C MET A 122 11.67 -4.20 1.03
N THR A 123 10.46 -4.17 1.61
CA THR A 123 10.28 -3.99 3.06
C THR A 123 10.85 -5.17 3.85
N GLN A 124 10.61 -6.42 3.43
CA GLN A 124 11.18 -7.61 4.07
C GLN A 124 12.71 -7.60 4.03
N GLU A 125 13.30 -7.18 2.89
CA GLU A 125 14.75 -7.18 2.69
C GLU A 125 15.49 -6.07 3.43
N LEU A 126 14.77 -5.06 3.99
CA LEU A 126 15.37 -4.05 4.87
C LEU A 126 15.82 -4.63 6.21
N ASP A 127 15.17 -5.70 6.68
CA ASP A 127 15.48 -6.39 7.95
C ASP A 127 15.45 -5.42 9.15
N VAL A 128 14.35 -4.65 9.25
CA VAL A 128 14.14 -3.58 10.23
C VAL A 128 13.18 -4.01 11.33
N GLU A 129 13.33 -3.39 12.50
CA GLU A 129 12.52 -3.62 13.70
C GLU A 129 11.78 -2.34 14.13
N ALA A 130 10.75 -2.48 14.98
CA ALA A 130 10.03 -1.33 15.52
C ALA A 130 10.97 -0.36 16.26
N GLY A 131 10.85 0.93 15.97
CA GLY A 131 11.70 2.00 16.49
C GLY A 131 12.95 2.28 15.65
N ASP A 132 13.23 1.53 14.59
CA ASP A 132 14.29 1.84 13.66
C ASP A 132 14.00 3.12 12.87
N LYS A 133 15.06 3.77 12.40
CA LYS A 133 15.00 4.97 11.56
C LYS A 133 15.29 4.58 10.10
N VAL A 134 14.34 4.79 9.20
CA VAL A 134 14.47 4.45 7.78
C VAL A 134 14.37 5.69 6.91
N LEU A 135 15.26 5.77 5.91
CA LEU A 135 15.19 6.76 4.83
C LEU A 135 14.59 6.13 3.57
N GLU A 136 13.52 6.71 3.06
CA GLU A 136 12.95 6.39 1.75
C GLU A 136 13.34 7.46 0.73
N ILE A 137 13.75 7.05 -0.47
CA ILE A 137 13.97 7.92 -1.61
C ILE A 137 12.93 7.62 -2.69
N GLY A 138 12.05 8.58 -2.93
CA GLY A 138 10.91 8.48 -3.83
C GLY A 138 9.60 8.23 -3.07
N THR A 139 9.10 9.24 -2.34
CA THR A 139 7.83 9.16 -1.59
C THR A 139 6.65 8.76 -2.49
N GLY A 140 6.60 9.33 -3.71
CA GLY A 140 5.52 9.09 -4.67
C GLY A 140 4.14 9.35 -4.06
N SER A 141 3.32 8.30 -3.96
CA SER A 141 2.00 8.38 -3.33
C SER A 141 2.04 8.39 -1.79
N GLY A 142 3.18 8.02 -1.16
CA GLY A 142 3.32 7.79 0.27
C GLY A 142 3.01 6.35 0.72
N TYR A 143 2.70 5.42 -0.19
CA TYR A 143 2.30 4.07 0.17
C TYR A 143 3.42 3.26 0.83
N GLN A 144 4.64 3.30 0.29
CA GLN A 144 5.79 2.62 0.90
C GLN A 144 6.13 3.23 2.27
N ALA A 145 6.07 4.58 2.42
CA ALA A 145 6.22 5.25 3.71
C ALA A 145 5.16 4.76 4.71
N ALA A 146 3.89 4.65 4.31
CA ALA A 146 2.82 4.14 5.16
C ALA A 146 3.04 2.69 5.59
N VAL A 147 3.53 1.82 4.69
CA VAL A 147 3.87 0.42 5.01
C VAL A 147 4.98 0.35 6.06
N LEU A 148 6.02 1.18 5.93
CA LEU A 148 7.10 1.28 6.93
C LEU A 148 6.59 1.85 8.25
N ALA A 149 5.80 2.91 8.22
CA ALA A 149 5.24 3.55 9.41
C ALA A 149 4.32 2.60 10.21
N GLU A 150 3.57 1.73 9.51
CA GLU A 150 2.72 0.71 10.14
C GLU A 150 3.51 -0.42 10.84
N LEU A 151 4.84 -0.50 10.60
CA LEU A 151 5.79 -1.34 11.34
C LEU A 151 6.36 -0.64 12.59
N ASP A 152 5.80 0.51 12.99
CA ASP A 152 6.33 1.37 14.07
C ASP A 152 7.75 1.89 13.81
N ILE A 153 8.09 2.15 12.54
CA ILE A 153 9.37 2.71 12.08
C ILE A 153 9.27 4.23 11.99
N GLU A 154 10.33 4.94 12.39
CA GLU A 154 10.49 6.37 12.14
C GLU A 154 10.92 6.60 10.69
N VAL A 155 10.01 7.09 9.84
CA VAL A 155 10.21 7.18 8.39
C VAL A 155 10.56 8.59 7.97
N PHE A 156 11.72 8.75 7.34
CA PHE A 156 12.14 9.96 6.61
C PHE A 156 12.01 9.68 5.13
N THR A 157 11.24 10.48 4.39
CA THR A 157 11.01 10.23 2.97
C THR A 157 11.23 11.46 2.13
N ILE A 158 11.92 11.30 1.00
CA ILE A 158 12.30 12.39 0.09
C ILE A 158 11.61 12.21 -1.26
N GLU A 159 10.96 13.29 -1.72
CA GLU A 159 10.35 13.37 -3.05
C GLU A 159 10.86 14.59 -3.80
N ILE A 160 11.29 14.40 -5.05
CA ILE A 160 11.82 15.50 -5.87
C ILE A 160 10.70 16.32 -6.53
N ILE A 161 9.52 15.72 -6.75
CA ILE A 161 8.35 16.37 -7.35
C ILE A 161 7.53 17.01 -6.23
N GLU A 162 7.60 18.34 -6.14
CA GLU A 162 6.97 19.12 -5.06
C GLU A 162 5.48 18.80 -4.87
N SER A 163 4.73 18.68 -5.96
CA SER A 163 3.30 18.36 -5.89
C SER A 163 3.06 16.99 -5.24
N LEU A 164 3.85 15.96 -5.62
CA LEU A 164 3.75 14.63 -5.00
C LEU A 164 4.16 14.66 -3.53
N ALA A 165 5.22 15.39 -3.17
CA ALA A 165 5.65 15.54 -1.77
C ALA A 165 4.52 16.12 -0.91
N ASN A 166 3.90 17.21 -1.35
CA ASN A 166 2.82 17.88 -0.65
C ASN A 166 1.57 16.98 -0.54
N GLU A 167 1.19 16.30 -1.63
CA GLU A 167 0.05 15.39 -1.64
C GLU A 167 0.26 14.17 -0.73
N ALA A 168 1.48 13.62 -0.72
CA ALA A 168 1.82 12.48 0.14
C ALA A 168 1.85 12.89 1.62
N GLU A 169 2.45 14.05 1.96
CA GLU A 169 2.47 14.57 3.32
C GLU A 169 1.06 14.79 3.87
N GLN A 170 0.19 15.42 3.07
CA GLN A 170 -1.20 15.62 3.46
C GLN A 170 -1.91 14.27 3.68
N ARG A 171 -1.78 13.34 2.76
CA ARG A 171 -2.41 12.01 2.83
C ARG A 171 -1.96 11.24 4.06
N LEU A 172 -0.64 11.17 4.32
CA LEU A 172 -0.08 10.46 5.48
C LEU A 172 -0.60 11.05 6.80
N LYS A 173 -0.74 12.38 6.90
CA LYS A 173 -1.35 13.05 8.06
C LYS A 173 -2.84 12.73 8.22
N GLU A 174 -3.61 12.72 7.12
CA GLU A 174 -5.06 12.43 7.14
C GLU A 174 -5.36 11.00 7.61
N ILE A 175 -4.47 10.04 7.33
CA ILE A 175 -4.60 8.64 7.77
C ILE A 175 -3.76 8.32 9.01
N ALA A 176 -3.31 9.36 9.74
CA ALA A 176 -2.68 9.31 11.04
C ALA A 176 -1.33 8.58 11.12
N TYR A 177 -0.51 8.59 10.07
CA TYR A 177 0.89 8.16 10.12
C TYR A 177 1.80 9.30 10.57
N GLU A 178 1.76 9.61 11.90
CA GLU A 178 2.50 10.74 12.49
C GLU A 178 4.03 10.51 12.56
N ASN A 179 4.48 9.26 12.44
CA ASN A 179 5.89 8.84 12.40
C ASN A 179 6.51 8.92 11.00
N THR A 180 5.96 9.78 10.11
CA THR A 180 6.49 10.02 8.77
C THR A 180 6.88 11.49 8.60
N HIS A 181 8.08 11.72 8.05
CA HIS A 181 8.64 13.04 7.77
C HIS A 181 8.91 13.19 6.28
N VAL A 182 8.12 14.00 5.58
CA VAL A 182 8.25 14.21 4.15
C VAL A 182 9.10 15.44 3.85
N ARG A 183 10.05 15.34 2.91
CA ARG A 183 10.89 16.44 2.43
C ARG A 183 10.87 16.52 0.92
N ASN A 184 10.59 17.70 0.37
CA ASN A 184 10.81 17.95 -1.05
C ASN A 184 12.28 18.32 -1.29
N ALA A 185 13.05 17.41 -1.90
CA ALA A 185 14.48 17.59 -2.20
C ALA A 185 14.97 16.60 -3.26
N ASP A 186 16.23 16.76 -3.70
CA ASP A 186 16.93 15.76 -4.52
C ASP A 186 17.42 14.59 -3.64
N GLY A 187 16.78 13.45 -3.77
CA GLY A 187 17.06 12.25 -2.98
C GLY A 187 18.46 11.65 -3.14
N TYR A 188 19.22 12.05 -4.17
CA TYR A 188 20.59 11.60 -4.36
C TYR A 188 21.50 11.91 -3.15
N PHE A 189 21.24 13.03 -2.49
CA PHE A 189 22.03 13.48 -1.37
C PHE A 189 21.55 12.90 -0.04
N GLY A 190 20.42 12.16 -0.02
CA GLY A 190 19.81 11.68 1.20
C GLY A 190 19.36 12.78 2.13
N TRP A 191 19.41 12.50 3.45
CA TRP A 191 19.02 13.44 4.51
C TRP A 191 20.12 13.49 5.59
N PRO A 192 21.22 14.21 5.34
CA PRO A 192 22.41 14.19 6.22
C PRO A 192 22.12 14.63 7.65
N GLU A 193 21.18 15.57 7.84
CA GLU A 193 20.83 16.12 9.16
C GLU A 193 20.18 15.05 10.07
N GLU A 194 19.57 14.02 9.47
CA GLU A 194 18.88 12.94 10.17
C GLU A 194 19.70 11.63 10.21
N ALA A 195 20.80 11.59 9.48
CA ALA A 195 21.69 10.41 9.49
C ALA A 195 22.32 10.17 10.89
N PRO A 196 22.68 8.93 11.24
CA PRO A 196 22.63 7.72 10.42
C PRO A 196 21.25 7.02 10.48
N PHE A 197 20.94 6.24 9.42
CA PHE A 197 19.72 5.44 9.27
C PHE A 197 20.01 3.95 9.50
N ASP A 198 19.07 3.22 10.10
CA ASP A 198 19.11 1.77 10.26
C ASP A 198 18.98 1.08 8.90
N ALA A 199 18.09 1.61 8.05
CA ALA A 199 17.98 1.17 6.67
C ALA A 199 17.64 2.31 5.72
N ILE A 200 17.88 2.08 4.41
CA ILE A 200 17.53 3.00 3.33
C ILE A 200 16.83 2.21 2.23
N ILE A 201 15.69 2.70 1.74
CA ILE A 201 14.96 2.14 0.62
C ILE A 201 14.87 3.15 -0.52
N VAL A 202 15.15 2.71 -1.75
CA VAL A 202 15.09 3.58 -2.94
C VAL A 202 14.05 3.03 -3.90
N THR A 203 13.01 3.79 -4.18
CA THR A 203 11.85 3.38 -4.98
C THR A 203 11.87 3.92 -6.42
N ALA A 204 13.01 4.44 -6.85
CA ALA A 204 13.31 4.85 -8.23
C ALA A 204 14.68 4.30 -8.64
N ALA A 205 14.91 4.05 -9.94
CA ALA A 205 16.14 3.40 -10.40
C ALA A 205 17.20 4.40 -10.90
N PRO A 206 18.32 4.59 -10.14
CA PRO A 206 19.51 5.26 -10.65
C PRO A 206 20.35 4.31 -11.52
N ASP A 207 21.29 4.85 -12.25
CA ASP A 207 22.29 4.10 -13.03
C ASP A 207 23.47 3.57 -12.20
N HIS A 208 23.62 4.05 -10.96
CA HIS A 208 24.61 3.61 -9.98
C HIS A 208 24.10 3.87 -8.56
N ILE A 209 24.72 3.24 -7.55
CA ILE A 209 24.38 3.46 -6.14
C ILE A 209 24.94 4.83 -5.70
N PRO A 210 24.08 5.78 -5.23
CA PRO A 210 24.55 7.08 -4.75
C PRO A 210 25.43 6.93 -3.49
N GLN A 211 26.67 7.41 -3.56
CA GLN A 211 27.62 7.34 -2.42
C GLN A 211 27.10 8.03 -1.15
N PRO A 212 26.40 9.18 -1.22
CA PRO A 212 25.85 9.81 -0.02
C PRO A 212 24.89 8.91 0.77
N LEU A 213 24.13 8.03 0.10
CA LEU A 213 23.22 7.10 0.77
C LEU A 213 23.99 6.02 1.54
N LEU A 214 25.04 5.46 0.95
CA LEU A 214 25.89 4.47 1.63
C LEU A 214 26.56 5.05 2.89
N GLN A 215 26.95 6.32 2.85
CA GLN A 215 27.59 7.01 3.99
C GLN A 215 26.60 7.28 5.13
N GLN A 216 25.30 7.40 4.83
CA GLN A 216 24.24 7.66 5.80
C GLN A 216 23.67 6.41 6.45
N LEU A 217 24.08 5.20 6.03
CA LEU A 217 23.72 3.95 6.72
C LEU A 217 24.51 3.80 8.03
N LYS A 218 23.87 3.24 9.06
CA LYS A 218 24.60 2.66 10.22
C LYS A 218 25.49 1.50 9.78
N ILE A 219 26.52 1.17 10.56
CA ILE A 219 27.23 -0.11 10.42
C ILE A 219 26.22 -1.20 10.81
N GLY A 220 26.09 -2.22 9.98
CA GLY A 220 25.04 -3.24 10.04
C GLY A 220 23.78 -2.88 9.27
N GLY A 221 23.58 -1.60 8.92
CA GLY A 221 22.41 -1.13 8.20
C GLY A 221 22.32 -1.64 6.75
N VAL A 222 21.11 -1.63 6.21
CA VAL A 222 20.77 -2.18 4.89
C VAL A 222 20.25 -1.11 3.94
N LEU A 223 20.74 -1.10 2.70
CA LEU A 223 20.18 -0.35 1.57
C LEU A 223 19.52 -1.33 0.60
N VAL A 224 18.25 -1.10 0.25
CA VAL A 224 17.56 -1.81 -0.84
C VAL A 224 17.30 -0.83 -1.98
N ILE A 225 17.85 -1.12 -3.18
CA ILE A 225 17.89 -0.18 -4.30
C ILE A 225 17.85 -0.90 -5.66
N PRO A 226 17.00 -0.50 -6.61
CA PRO A 226 17.10 -0.92 -8.00
C PRO A 226 18.20 -0.12 -8.72
N VAL A 227 19.09 -0.77 -9.44
CA VAL A 227 20.16 -0.10 -10.22
C VAL A 227 20.17 -0.60 -11.64
N GLY A 228 20.21 0.30 -12.61
CA GLY A 228 20.32 -0.07 -14.01
C GLY A 228 19.81 0.98 -15.01
N PRO A 229 19.68 0.62 -16.30
CA PRO A 229 19.37 1.57 -17.36
C PRO A 229 17.93 2.08 -17.28
N ILE A 230 17.76 3.36 -17.64
CA ILE A 230 16.44 3.99 -17.78
C ILE A 230 15.60 3.23 -18.81
N GLY A 231 14.36 2.84 -18.43
CA GLY A 231 13.42 2.13 -19.30
C GLY A 231 13.78 0.67 -19.59
N GLY A 232 14.89 0.17 -19.03
CA GLY A 232 15.32 -1.22 -19.12
C GLY A 232 14.89 -2.07 -17.93
N ILE A 233 15.52 -3.25 -17.79
CA ILE A 233 15.46 -4.07 -16.59
C ILE A 233 16.59 -3.59 -15.68
N GLN A 234 16.24 -3.25 -14.44
CA GLN A 234 17.21 -2.95 -13.39
C GLN A 234 17.40 -4.20 -12.53
N GLU A 235 18.54 -4.28 -11.84
CA GLU A 235 18.81 -5.27 -10.81
C GLU A 235 18.46 -4.67 -9.45
N LEU A 236 17.64 -5.37 -8.67
CA LEU A 236 17.36 -4.99 -7.29
C LEU A 236 18.46 -5.50 -6.39
N TRP A 237 19.11 -4.61 -5.67
CA TRP A 237 20.22 -4.92 -4.78
C TRP A 237 19.85 -4.75 -3.32
N ARG A 238 20.29 -5.68 -2.49
CA ARG A 238 20.41 -5.55 -1.03
C ARG A 238 21.88 -5.31 -0.70
N VAL A 239 22.20 -4.17 -0.09
CA VAL A 239 23.57 -3.78 0.27
C VAL A 239 23.63 -3.60 1.78
N THR A 240 24.50 -4.37 2.46
CA THR A 240 24.71 -4.27 3.90
C THR A 240 26.04 -3.58 4.17
N ARG A 241 26.06 -2.57 5.04
CA ARG A 241 27.27 -1.90 5.47
C ARG A 241 27.96 -2.69 6.57
N LEU A 242 29.14 -3.28 6.31
CA LEU A 242 29.87 -4.11 7.26
C LEU A 242 30.80 -3.28 8.17
N SER A 243 31.39 -2.22 7.61
CA SER A 243 32.28 -1.30 8.34
C SER A 243 32.22 0.10 7.74
N PHE A 244 33.13 0.98 8.07
CA PHE A 244 33.18 2.35 7.57
C PHE A 244 33.22 2.44 6.04
N ASP A 245 33.97 1.54 5.38
CA ASP A 245 34.23 1.52 3.95
C ASP A 245 34.04 0.13 3.30
N GLU A 246 33.46 -0.82 4.03
CA GLU A 246 33.18 -2.16 3.52
C GLU A 246 31.68 -2.43 3.41
N PHE A 247 31.27 -2.91 2.25
CA PHE A 247 29.88 -3.23 1.93
C PHE A 247 29.76 -4.61 1.30
N GLN A 248 28.72 -5.33 1.65
CA GLN A 248 28.34 -6.59 1.02
C GLN A 248 27.06 -6.39 0.22
N SER A 249 27.01 -6.86 -1.03
CA SER A 249 25.83 -6.77 -1.87
C SER A 249 25.32 -8.15 -2.28
N ALA A 250 24.00 -8.29 -2.35
CA ALA A 250 23.30 -9.45 -2.87
C ALA A 250 22.24 -9.00 -3.89
N SER A 251 22.14 -9.72 -5.01
CA SER A 251 21.08 -9.49 -5.98
C SER A 251 19.77 -10.14 -5.53
N LEU A 252 18.67 -9.41 -5.64
CA LEU A 252 17.30 -9.86 -5.39
C LEU A 252 16.53 -10.14 -6.69
N GLY A 253 17.18 -9.93 -7.86
CA GLY A 253 16.62 -10.19 -9.18
C GLY A 253 16.22 -8.96 -9.98
N GLY A 254 15.72 -9.21 -11.18
CA GLY A 254 15.37 -8.17 -12.16
C GLY A 254 14.03 -7.49 -11.86
N VAL A 255 14.02 -6.16 -11.91
CA VAL A 255 12.85 -5.31 -11.64
C VAL A 255 12.70 -4.21 -12.70
N ARG A 256 11.57 -3.48 -12.66
CA ARG A 256 11.36 -2.26 -13.45
C ARG A 256 10.82 -1.15 -12.57
N PHE A 257 11.60 -0.09 -12.45
CA PHE A 257 11.25 1.13 -11.74
C PHE A 257 11.26 2.34 -12.66
N VAL A 258 10.59 3.40 -12.22
CA VAL A 258 10.70 4.73 -12.80
C VAL A 258 12.14 5.24 -12.64
N PRO A 259 12.62 6.13 -13.54
CA PRO A 259 13.96 6.71 -13.44
C PRO A 259 14.15 7.48 -12.14
N PHE A 260 15.32 7.37 -11.55
CA PHE A 260 15.78 8.25 -10.47
C PHE A 260 16.04 9.65 -11.05
N THR A 261 15.14 10.58 -10.77
CA THR A 261 15.22 11.95 -11.28
C THR A 261 16.13 12.81 -10.41
N ARG A 262 16.90 13.71 -11.04
CA ARG A 262 17.78 14.67 -10.37
C ARG A 262 17.36 16.09 -10.71
N THR A 263 17.59 17.04 -9.78
CA THR A 263 17.57 18.46 -10.13
C THR A 263 18.64 18.73 -11.20
N ARG A 264 18.24 19.36 -12.31
CA ARG A 264 19.24 19.85 -13.30
C ARG A 264 19.90 21.08 -12.69
N GLU A 265 21.24 21.04 -12.57
CA GLU A 265 22.04 22.23 -12.32
C GLU A 265 21.91 23.24 -13.47
#